data_7ecb88df905871de9b377d699f6d5d54
#
_entry.id   7ecb88df905871de9b377d699f6d5d54
#
_cell.length_a   1.000
_cell.length_b   1.000
_cell.length_c   1.000
_cell.angle_alpha   90.00
_cell.angle_beta   90.00
_cell.angle_gamma   90.00
#
_symmetry.space_group_name_H-M   'P 1'
#
loop_
_entity.id
_entity.type
_entity.pdbx_description
1 polymer ?
#
loop_
_entity_poly.entity_id
_entity_poly.type
_entity_poly.pdbx_seq_one_letter_code
_entity_poly.pdbx_strand_id
1 'polypeptide(L)'
;MYSEKPPIITDIKHAKALLDFLKINPGLIIIKLGAEWCGPCKLIESTVDEWFKKMPNNVYCSIVDIDSCFELFGFLKTKRIVKGVPTLLCYYKDNEHYVPDDVVSGADYNEVNAFFERCL
;
A
#
# COMPACT_ATOMS: atom_id res chain seq x y z
N MET A 1 28.76 -6.07 -7.62
CA MET A 1 27.69 -6.46 -6.70
C MET A 1 26.43 -5.70 -7.01
N TYR A 2 25.32 -6.35 -6.99
CA TYR A 2 24.02 -5.71 -7.19
C TYR A 2 23.10 -6.03 -6.01
N SER A 3 22.10 -5.19 -5.81
CA SER A 3 21.09 -5.43 -4.79
C SER A 3 19.78 -5.79 -5.46
N GLU A 4 19.14 -6.83 -4.96
CA GLU A 4 17.82 -7.22 -5.44
C GLU A 4 16.75 -6.32 -4.86
N LYS A 5 15.67 -6.14 -5.62
CA LYS A 5 14.50 -5.43 -5.09
C LYS A 5 13.88 -6.24 -3.97
N PRO A 6 13.38 -5.59 -2.92
CA PRO A 6 12.59 -6.28 -1.91
C PRO A 6 11.36 -6.94 -2.55
N PRO A 7 10.95 -8.11 -2.08
CA PRO A 7 9.73 -8.74 -2.58
C PRO A 7 8.50 -7.91 -2.19
N ILE A 8 7.43 -8.06 -2.97
CA ILE A 8 6.15 -7.46 -2.62
C ILE A 8 5.56 -8.26 -1.46
N ILE A 9 5.20 -7.57 -0.38
CA ILE A 9 4.65 -8.21 0.81
C ILE A 9 3.14 -8.38 0.63
N THR A 10 2.63 -9.57 0.91
CA THR A 10 1.21 -9.90 0.67
C THR A 10 0.49 -10.47 1.90
N ASP A 11 1.16 -10.56 3.04
CA ASP A 11 0.65 -11.25 4.21
C ASP A 11 0.42 -10.37 5.44
N ILE A 12 0.15 -9.08 5.23
CA ILE A 12 -0.18 -8.17 6.35
C ILE A 12 -1.64 -8.38 6.70
N LYS A 13 -1.90 -9.33 7.59
CA LYS A 13 -3.27 -9.83 7.81
C LYS A 13 -4.03 -9.15 8.94
N HIS A 14 -3.35 -8.42 9.80
CA HIS A 14 -3.98 -7.77 10.96
C HIS A 14 -3.15 -6.55 11.41
N ALA A 15 -3.71 -5.78 12.34
CA ALA A 15 -3.12 -4.52 12.79
C ALA A 15 -1.71 -4.68 13.35
N LYS A 16 -1.47 -5.74 14.15
CA LYS A 16 -0.14 -5.96 14.72
C LYS A 16 0.90 -6.21 13.62
N ALA A 17 0.54 -6.97 12.59
CA ALA A 17 1.44 -7.22 11.46
C ALA A 17 1.76 -5.92 10.72
N LEU A 18 0.78 -5.03 10.57
CA LEU A 18 1.01 -3.72 9.99
C LEU A 18 2.02 -2.91 10.83
N LEU A 19 1.80 -2.83 12.14
CA LEU A 19 2.70 -2.07 13.01
C LEU A 19 4.12 -2.65 13.01
N ASP A 20 4.25 -3.97 13.00
CA ASP A 20 5.56 -4.62 12.91
C ASP A 20 6.25 -4.29 11.57
N PHE A 21 5.47 -4.27 10.48
CA PHE A 21 6.00 -3.91 9.17
C PHE A 21 6.48 -2.46 9.13
N LEU A 22 5.74 -1.54 9.76
CA LEU A 22 6.14 -0.13 9.81
C LEU A 22 7.46 0.08 10.53
N LYS A 23 7.77 -0.78 11.51
CA LYS A 23 9.04 -0.67 12.26
C LYS A 23 10.26 -0.99 11.42
N ILE A 24 10.12 -1.76 10.36
CA ILE A 24 11.23 -2.12 9.47
C ILE A 24 11.26 -1.29 8.19
N ASN A 25 10.54 -0.19 8.16
CA ASN A 25 10.48 0.71 7.00
C ASN A 25 11.88 1.24 6.65
N PRO A 26 12.41 0.91 5.46
CA PRO A 26 13.75 1.32 5.07
C PRO A 26 13.83 2.76 4.55
N GLY A 27 12.70 3.38 4.29
CA GLY A 27 12.60 4.73 3.73
C GLY A 27 11.18 5.09 3.42
N LEU A 28 10.45 4.18 2.77
CA LEU A 28 9.06 4.40 2.36
C LEU A 28 8.36 3.05 2.31
N ILE A 29 7.11 3.01 2.78
CA ILE A 29 6.22 1.86 2.59
C ILE A 29 5.00 2.33 1.83
N ILE A 30 4.64 1.61 0.78
CA ILE A 30 3.41 1.83 0.03
C ILE A 30 2.58 0.55 0.07
N ILE A 31 1.32 0.69 0.47
CA ILE A 31 0.39 -0.44 0.60
C ILE A 31 -0.81 -0.21 -0.32
N LYS A 32 -1.07 -1.18 -1.20
CA LYS A 32 -2.25 -1.20 -2.06
C LYS A 32 -3.27 -2.17 -1.48
N LEU A 33 -4.48 -1.66 -1.22
CA LEU A 33 -5.62 -2.50 -0.82
C LEU A 33 -6.53 -2.72 -2.02
N GLY A 34 -6.87 -3.96 -2.28
CA GLY A 34 -7.72 -4.31 -3.42
C GLY A 34 -8.38 -5.67 -3.26
N ALA A 35 -9.11 -6.10 -4.28
CA ALA A 35 -9.78 -7.40 -4.31
C ALA A 35 -9.92 -7.86 -5.77
N GLU A 36 -9.97 -9.17 -5.97
CA GLU A 36 -10.13 -9.72 -7.33
C GLU A 36 -11.46 -9.34 -7.98
N TRP A 37 -12.53 -9.27 -7.18
CA TRP A 37 -13.87 -8.92 -7.66
C TRP A 37 -14.03 -7.42 -7.92
N CYS A 38 -13.06 -6.62 -7.59
CA CYS A 38 -13.15 -5.16 -7.65
C CYS A 38 -12.80 -4.66 -9.07
N GLY A 39 -13.81 -4.24 -9.83
CA GLY A 39 -13.59 -3.67 -11.16
C GLY A 39 -12.70 -2.45 -11.18
N PRO A 40 -12.96 -1.43 -10.34
CA PRO A 40 -12.08 -0.27 -10.25
C PRO A 40 -10.62 -0.60 -9.91
N CYS A 41 -10.38 -1.64 -9.08
CA CYS A 41 -9.02 -2.07 -8.77
C CYS A 41 -8.27 -2.50 -10.03
N LYS A 42 -8.96 -3.16 -10.96
CA LYS A 42 -8.36 -3.63 -12.20
C LYS A 42 -7.96 -2.49 -13.13
N LEU A 43 -8.69 -1.38 -13.07
CA LEU A 43 -8.41 -0.22 -13.91
C LEU A 43 -7.04 0.40 -13.60
N ILE A 44 -6.57 0.31 -12.37
CA ILE A 44 -5.30 0.91 -11.97
C ILE A 44 -4.19 -0.12 -11.75
N GLU A 45 -4.49 -1.40 -11.96
CA GLU A 45 -3.54 -2.48 -11.66
C GLU A 45 -2.23 -2.33 -12.40
N SER A 46 -2.27 -2.14 -13.72
CA SER A 46 -1.05 -1.98 -14.50
C SER A 46 -0.26 -0.73 -14.13
N THR A 47 -0.96 0.36 -13.82
CA THR A 47 -0.32 1.61 -13.39
C THR A 47 0.44 1.41 -12.08
N VAL A 48 -0.18 0.78 -11.11
CA VAL A 48 0.46 0.50 -9.81
C VAL A 48 1.63 -0.47 -9.99
N ASP A 49 1.44 -1.51 -10.80
CA ASP A 49 2.51 -2.48 -11.07
C ASP A 49 3.74 -1.82 -11.69
N GLU A 50 3.53 -0.89 -12.63
CA GLU A 50 4.62 -0.15 -13.25
C GLU A 50 5.37 0.72 -12.23
N TRP A 51 4.64 1.40 -11.36
CA TRP A 51 5.27 2.17 -10.28
C TRP A 51 6.07 1.27 -9.35
N PHE A 52 5.49 0.14 -8.92
CA PHE A 52 6.16 -0.79 -8.01
C PHE A 52 7.45 -1.34 -8.64
N LYS A 53 7.46 -1.60 -9.93
CA LYS A 53 8.67 -2.08 -10.63
C LYS A 53 9.79 -1.05 -10.66
N LYS A 54 9.46 0.23 -10.62
CA LYS A 54 10.43 1.32 -10.69
C LYS A 54 10.97 1.74 -9.31
N MET A 55 10.41 1.21 -8.23
CA MET A 55 10.79 1.64 -6.89
C MET A 55 12.24 1.32 -6.57
N PRO A 56 12.95 2.25 -5.90
CA PRO A 56 14.28 1.94 -5.38
C PRO A 56 14.21 0.93 -4.23
N ASN A 57 15.36 0.37 -3.85
CA ASN A 57 15.41 -0.70 -2.86
C ASN A 57 15.03 -0.27 -1.44
N ASN A 58 15.00 1.04 -1.18
CA ASN A 58 14.56 1.57 0.11
C ASN A 58 13.05 1.84 0.17
N VAL A 59 12.28 1.30 -0.77
CA VAL A 59 10.83 1.35 -0.76
C VAL A 59 10.28 -0.06 -0.66
N TYR A 60 9.53 -0.34 0.39
CA TYR A 60 8.82 -1.60 0.52
C TYR A 60 7.40 -1.43 0.01
N CYS A 61 6.96 -2.34 -0.85
CA CYS A 61 5.62 -2.35 -1.42
C CYS A 61 4.84 -3.54 -0.88
N SER A 62 3.56 -3.32 -0.61
CA SER A 62 2.66 -4.37 -0.19
C SER A 62 1.38 -4.33 -1.01
N ILE A 63 0.88 -5.52 -1.35
CA ILE A 63 -0.44 -5.69 -1.95
C ILE A 63 -1.27 -6.48 -0.95
N VAL A 64 -2.34 -5.86 -0.47
CA VAL A 64 -3.25 -6.45 0.50
C VAL A 64 -4.54 -6.82 -0.22
N ASP A 65 -4.82 -8.12 -0.29
CA ASP A 65 -6.11 -8.64 -0.73
C ASP A 65 -7.05 -8.61 0.46
N ILE A 66 -8.09 -7.79 0.40
CA ILE A 66 -8.98 -7.59 1.54
C ILE A 66 -9.80 -8.84 1.90
N ASP A 67 -9.91 -9.80 0.98
CA ASP A 67 -10.60 -11.05 1.29
C ASP A 67 -9.73 -11.98 2.14
N SER A 68 -8.43 -12.03 1.87
CA SER A 68 -7.50 -12.82 2.68
C SER A 68 -6.97 -12.07 3.90
N CYS A 69 -6.96 -10.74 3.85
CA CYS A 69 -6.50 -9.87 4.93
C CYS A 69 -7.66 -9.06 5.52
N PHE A 70 -8.80 -9.72 5.75
CA PHE A 70 -10.02 -9.02 6.16
C PHE A 70 -9.90 -8.38 7.55
N GLU A 71 -9.09 -8.93 8.43
CA GLU A 71 -8.89 -8.32 9.76
C GLU A 71 -8.21 -6.97 9.65
N LEU A 72 -7.17 -6.86 8.83
CA LEU A 72 -6.50 -5.59 8.59
C LEU A 72 -7.47 -4.59 7.95
N PHE A 73 -8.20 -5.02 6.94
CA PHE A 73 -9.16 -4.14 6.26
C PHE A 73 -10.21 -3.62 7.24
N GLY A 74 -10.78 -4.52 8.06
CA GLY A 74 -11.76 -4.15 9.08
C GLY A 74 -11.21 -3.15 10.09
N PHE A 75 -9.97 -3.34 10.53
CA PHE A 75 -9.28 -2.42 11.43
C PHE A 75 -9.16 -1.02 10.81
N LEU A 76 -8.67 -0.96 9.56
CA LEU A 76 -8.47 0.31 8.86
C LEU A 76 -9.80 1.03 8.59
N LYS A 77 -10.86 0.29 8.29
CA LYS A 77 -12.20 0.87 8.14
C LYS A 77 -12.73 1.42 9.46
N THR A 78 -12.58 0.68 10.54
CA THR A 78 -13.01 1.10 11.87
C THR A 78 -12.30 2.38 12.29
N LYS A 79 -11.02 2.52 11.95
CA LYS A 79 -10.23 3.71 12.22
C LYS A 79 -10.46 4.82 11.20
N ARG A 80 -11.34 4.61 10.24
CA ARG A 80 -11.70 5.57 9.18
C ARG A 80 -10.53 5.99 8.30
N ILE A 81 -9.52 5.12 8.17
CA ILE A 81 -8.38 5.33 7.27
C ILE A 81 -8.77 4.99 5.85
N VAL A 82 -9.54 3.91 5.66
CA VAL A 82 -10.01 3.48 4.35
C VAL A 82 -11.52 3.38 4.35
N LYS A 83 -12.12 3.64 3.18
CA LYS A 83 -13.56 3.49 2.98
C LYS A 83 -13.89 2.30 2.10
N GLY A 84 -13.02 1.93 1.21
CA GLY A 84 -13.21 0.83 0.27
C GLY A 84 -11.95 0.60 -0.54
N VAL A 85 -12.11 -0.12 -1.66
CA VAL A 85 -11.00 -0.45 -2.56
C VAL A 85 -11.29 0.08 -3.96
N PRO A 86 -10.25 0.44 -4.74
CA PRO A 86 -8.83 0.43 -4.36
C PRO A 86 -8.46 1.61 -3.46
N THR A 87 -7.49 1.40 -2.59
CA THR A 87 -6.91 2.46 -1.78
C THR A 87 -5.41 2.22 -1.68
N LEU A 88 -4.63 3.29 -1.81
CA LEU A 88 -3.18 3.25 -1.64
C LEU A 88 -2.80 4.07 -0.41
N LEU A 89 -1.96 3.50 0.44
CA LEU A 89 -1.46 4.14 1.65
C LEU A 89 0.04 4.31 1.55
N CYS A 90 0.53 5.44 2.05
CA CYS A 90 1.96 5.75 2.09
C CYS A 90 2.40 6.05 3.51
N TYR A 91 3.50 5.43 3.95
CA TYR A 91 4.09 5.65 5.27
C TYR A 91 5.55 6.03 5.10
N TYR A 92 5.91 7.23 5.57
CA TYR A 92 7.31 7.68 5.55
C TYR A 92 8.10 6.99 6.65
N LYS A 93 9.41 6.94 6.48
CA LYS A 93 10.31 6.40 7.48
C LYS A 93 10.05 7.07 8.83
N ASP A 94 10.14 6.30 9.89
CA ASP A 94 9.90 6.71 11.29
C ASP A 94 8.43 6.90 11.66
N ASN A 95 7.49 6.80 10.72
CA ASN A 95 6.07 6.73 11.07
C ASN A 95 5.72 5.28 11.43
N GLU A 96 5.62 5.00 12.72
CA GLU A 96 5.24 3.67 13.23
C GLU A 96 3.78 3.61 13.65
N HIS A 97 3.01 4.65 13.32
CA HIS A 97 1.59 4.71 13.62
C HIS A 97 0.76 4.22 12.43
N TYR A 98 -0.40 3.63 12.69
CA TYR A 98 -1.23 3.09 11.61
C TYR A 98 -1.84 4.17 10.70
N VAL A 99 -1.89 5.43 11.14
CA VAL A 99 -2.36 6.53 10.28
C VAL A 99 -1.29 6.83 9.24
N PRO A 100 -1.61 6.69 7.93
CA PRO A 100 -0.62 6.94 6.89
C PRO A 100 -0.32 8.43 6.71
N ASP A 101 0.81 8.71 6.08
CA ASP A 101 1.20 10.09 5.74
C ASP A 101 0.47 10.58 4.49
N ASP A 102 0.08 9.68 3.60
CA ASP A 102 -0.67 10.03 2.39
C ASP A 102 -1.58 8.88 1.99
N VAL A 103 -2.70 9.20 1.37
CA VAL A 103 -3.72 8.24 0.93
C VAL A 103 -4.28 8.68 -0.41
N VAL A 104 -4.55 7.73 -1.28
CA VAL A 104 -5.40 7.96 -2.44
C VAL A 104 -6.42 6.83 -2.53
N SER A 105 -7.67 7.18 -2.81
CA SER A 105 -8.77 6.23 -2.96
C SER A 105 -9.38 6.35 -4.34
N GLY A 106 -9.83 5.22 -4.89
CA GLY A 106 -10.48 5.20 -6.18
C GLY A 106 -9.53 4.91 -7.33
N ALA A 107 -10.09 4.91 -8.54
CA ALA A 107 -9.41 4.44 -9.74
C ALA A 107 -9.10 5.55 -10.74
N ASP A 108 -8.94 6.78 -10.28
CA ASP A 108 -8.56 7.88 -11.15
C ASP A 108 -7.06 7.80 -11.45
N TYR A 109 -6.73 7.61 -12.72
CA TYR A 109 -5.35 7.46 -13.17
C TYR A 109 -4.47 8.66 -12.75
N ASN A 110 -4.98 9.88 -12.92
CA ASN A 110 -4.20 11.08 -12.59
C ASN A 110 -3.95 11.20 -11.10
N GLU A 111 -4.94 10.87 -10.27
CA GLU A 111 -4.79 10.92 -8.82
C GLU A 111 -3.82 9.86 -8.32
N VAL A 112 -3.85 8.66 -8.91
CA VAL A 112 -2.92 7.59 -8.55
C VAL A 112 -1.48 7.98 -8.89
N ASN A 113 -1.26 8.51 -10.09
CA ASN A 113 0.09 8.95 -10.48
C ASN A 113 0.57 10.10 -9.58
N ALA A 114 -0.30 11.06 -9.29
CA ALA A 114 0.03 12.18 -8.40
C ALA A 114 0.40 11.69 -6.99
N PHE A 115 -0.29 10.67 -6.50
CA PHE A 115 0.04 10.05 -5.21
C PHE A 115 1.48 9.53 -5.20
N PHE A 116 1.86 8.74 -6.20
CA PHE A 116 3.21 8.20 -6.27
C PHE A 116 4.26 9.30 -6.42
N GLU A 117 3.97 10.33 -7.20
CA GLU A 117 4.88 11.47 -7.34
C GLU A 117 5.08 12.22 -6.04
N ARG A 118 4.01 12.37 -5.23
CA ARG A 118 4.13 13.01 -3.91
C ARG A 118 4.95 12.18 -2.93
N CYS A 119 4.80 10.86 -2.97
CA CYS A 119 5.48 9.96 -2.03
C CYS A 119 6.97 9.83 -2.32
N LEU A 120 7.36 10.01 -3.55
CA LEU A 120 8.74 9.88 -3.99
C LEU A 120 9.39 11.26 -4.13
#